data_decc918369b1451015dba26659d5118d
#
_entry.id   decc918369b1451015dba26659d5118d
#
_cell.length_a   1.000
_cell.length_b   1.000
_cell.length_c   1.000
_cell.angle_alpha   90.00
_cell.angle_beta   90.00
_cell.angle_gamma   90.00
#
_symmetry.space_group_name_H-M   'P 1'
#
loop_
_entity.id
_entity.type
_entity.pdbx_description
1 polymer ?
#
loop_
_entity_poly.entity_id
_entity_poly.type
_entity_poly.pdbx_seq_one_letter_code
_entity_poly.pdbx_strand_id
1 'polypeptide(L)'
;MLRHGQSEWNAQGRWQGQADIELTDLGVDQARAAAQKLGMFDAIVSSDLLRARTTATIIANSLGAGLMEPDARLRESHVGEWQGLTPSQIERDWPGYLESHQRPPGFESDESIVSRVTDSLVDIATQFAGG
;
A
#
# COMPACT_ATOMS: atom_id res chain seq x y z
N MET A 1 2.73 11.46 0.26
CA MET A 1 2.47 10.00 0.30
C MET A 1 3.38 9.27 -0.69
N LEU A 2 3.81 8.09 -0.35
CA LEU A 2 4.72 7.29 -1.17
C LEU A 2 4.13 5.88 -1.36
N ARG A 3 4.24 5.36 -2.58
CA ARG A 3 3.88 3.97 -2.88
C ARG A 3 5.00 3.04 -2.44
N HIS A 4 4.64 1.85 -1.94
CA HIS A 4 5.61 0.79 -1.61
C HIS A 4 6.39 0.33 -2.85
N GLY A 5 7.53 -0.33 -2.66
CA GLY A 5 8.29 -0.97 -3.73
C GLY A 5 7.56 -2.18 -4.33
N GLN A 6 8.10 -2.73 -5.41
CA GLN A 6 7.52 -3.90 -6.06
C GLN A 6 7.41 -5.08 -5.09
N SER A 7 6.22 -5.66 -4.98
CA SER A 7 5.97 -6.91 -4.26
C SER A 7 6.05 -8.12 -5.21
N GLU A 8 6.13 -9.32 -4.62
CA GLU A 8 6.11 -10.58 -5.39
C GLU A 8 4.87 -10.67 -6.30
N TRP A 9 3.70 -10.28 -5.79
CA TRP A 9 2.47 -10.31 -6.60
C TRP A 9 2.42 -9.19 -7.63
N ASN A 10 3.04 -8.02 -7.38
CA ASN A 10 3.21 -7.01 -8.43
C ASN A 10 4.00 -7.58 -9.61
N ALA A 11 5.10 -8.28 -9.31
CA ALA A 11 5.94 -8.90 -10.35
C ALA A 11 5.17 -9.96 -11.16
N GLN A 12 4.21 -10.65 -10.52
CA GLN A 12 3.36 -11.66 -11.17
C GLN A 12 2.10 -11.08 -11.80
N GLY A 13 1.84 -9.79 -11.66
CA GLY A 13 0.63 -9.15 -12.18
C GLY A 13 -0.65 -9.53 -11.41
N ARG A 14 -0.53 -9.97 -10.16
CA ARG A 14 -1.67 -10.38 -9.33
C ARG A 14 -2.21 -9.22 -8.50
N TRP A 15 -3.53 -9.18 -8.39
CA TRP A 15 -4.21 -8.25 -7.49
C TRP A 15 -3.97 -8.67 -6.04
N GLN A 16 -3.47 -7.77 -5.22
CA GLN A 16 -3.07 -8.14 -3.86
C GLN A 16 -3.98 -7.59 -2.76
N GLY A 17 -4.57 -6.41 -2.94
CA GLY A 17 -5.44 -5.83 -1.93
C GLY A 17 -4.76 -5.79 -0.56
N GLN A 18 -5.35 -6.48 0.42
CA GLN A 18 -4.81 -6.59 1.77
C GLN A 18 -4.05 -7.90 2.04
N ALA A 19 -3.74 -8.68 1.01
CA ALA A 19 -2.84 -9.83 1.16
C ALA A 19 -1.46 -9.36 1.61
N ASP A 20 -0.84 -10.13 2.49
CA ASP A 20 0.43 -9.73 3.12
C ASP A 20 1.63 -10.31 2.34
N ILE A 21 1.99 -9.64 1.26
CA ILE A 21 2.97 -10.09 0.29
C ILE A 21 4.28 -9.32 0.46
N GLU A 22 5.40 -10.04 0.41
CA GLU A 22 6.75 -9.48 0.55
C GLU A 22 7.18 -8.66 -0.67
N LEU A 23 8.14 -7.75 -0.45
CA LEU A 23 8.82 -7.07 -1.54
C LEU A 23 9.75 -8.02 -2.29
N THR A 24 9.91 -7.79 -3.60
CA THR A 24 10.99 -8.40 -4.38
C THR A 24 12.31 -7.68 -4.11
N ASP A 25 13.44 -8.26 -4.56
CA ASP A 25 14.73 -7.57 -4.50
C ASP A 25 14.69 -6.23 -5.22
N LEU A 26 14.01 -6.16 -6.37
CA LEU A 26 13.79 -4.90 -7.07
C LEU A 26 12.98 -3.91 -6.20
N GLY A 27 11.96 -4.39 -5.50
CA GLY A 27 11.16 -3.54 -4.59
C GLY A 27 12.01 -2.95 -3.46
N VAL A 28 12.91 -3.73 -2.89
CA VAL A 28 13.87 -3.25 -1.89
C VAL A 28 14.79 -2.19 -2.47
N ASP A 29 15.33 -2.39 -3.68
CA ASP A 29 16.17 -1.41 -4.36
C ASP A 29 15.41 -0.14 -4.69
N GLN A 30 14.14 -0.26 -5.08
CA GLN A 30 13.26 0.90 -5.31
C GLN A 30 13.05 1.72 -4.04
N ALA A 31 12.87 1.08 -2.89
CA ALA A 31 12.73 1.76 -1.61
C ALA A 31 14.01 2.53 -1.24
N ARG A 32 15.16 1.91 -1.44
CA ARG A 32 16.45 2.57 -1.21
C ARG A 32 16.67 3.76 -2.12
N ALA A 33 16.34 3.63 -3.40
CA ALA A 33 16.44 4.71 -4.37
C ALA A 33 15.49 5.86 -4.05
N ALA A 34 14.27 5.55 -3.61
CA ALA A 34 13.30 6.56 -3.18
C ALA A 34 13.83 7.37 -1.99
N ALA A 35 14.44 6.71 -1.02
CA ALA A 35 15.02 7.38 0.15
C ALA A 35 16.06 8.43 -0.24
N GLN A 36 16.86 8.19 -1.28
CA GLN A 36 17.86 9.12 -1.75
C GLN A 36 17.27 10.41 -2.35
N LYS A 37 16.02 10.36 -2.80
CA LYS A 37 15.32 11.49 -3.42
C LYS A 37 14.45 12.25 -2.42
N LEU A 38 14.20 11.68 -1.26
CA LEU A 38 13.37 12.30 -0.23
C LEU A 38 14.21 13.23 0.64
N GLY A 39 13.56 14.28 1.13
CA GLY A 39 14.19 15.19 2.10
C GLY A 39 14.14 14.61 3.50
N MET A 40 14.37 15.47 4.49
CA MET A 40 14.27 15.09 5.90
C MET A 40 12.82 15.15 6.36
N PHE A 41 12.45 14.16 7.19
CA PHE A 41 11.12 14.06 7.80
C PHE A 41 11.26 13.78 9.30
N ASP A 42 10.30 14.26 10.09
CA ASP A 42 10.26 13.99 11.52
C ASP A 42 9.92 12.53 11.81
N ALA A 43 9.00 11.97 11.03
CA ALA A 43 8.56 10.59 11.21
C ALA A 43 8.00 10.01 9.91
N ILE A 44 7.98 8.68 9.86
CA ILE A 44 7.40 7.92 8.76
C ILE A 44 6.33 6.99 9.32
N VAL A 45 5.17 6.99 8.69
CA VAL A 45 4.03 6.13 9.03
C VAL A 45 3.68 5.28 7.82
N SER A 46 3.36 4.02 8.04
CA SER A 46 2.94 3.11 6.98
C SER A 46 1.74 2.28 7.40
N SER A 47 1.10 1.62 6.42
CA SER A 47 0.20 0.53 6.76
C SER A 47 0.98 -0.63 7.40
N ASP A 48 0.27 -1.55 8.00
CA ASP A 48 0.85 -2.73 8.65
C ASP A 48 1.12 -3.88 7.67
N LEU A 49 0.74 -3.75 6.38
CA LEU A 49 1.05 -4.75 5.39
C LEU A 49 2.56 -4.80 5.12
N LEU A 50 3.09 -6.02 4.99
CA LEU A 50 4.52 -6.27 4.92
C LEU A 50 5.23 -5.43 3.86
N ARG A 51 4.68 -5.34 2.65
CA ARG A 51 5.26 -4.56 1.56
C ARG A 51 5.41 -3.07 1.88
N ALA A 52 4.41 -2.49 2.54
CA ALA A 52 4.42 -1.08 2.93
C ALA A 52 5.35 -0.86 4.14
N ARG A 53 5.27 -1.72 5.13
CA ARG A 53 6.09 -1.66 6.33
C ARG A 53 7.57 -1.85 6.02
N THR A 54 7.93 -2.79 5.16
CA THR A 54 9.30 -3.01 4.74
C THR A 54 9.85 -1.79 3.98
N THR A 55 9.07 -1.24 3.06
CA THR A 55 9.43 -0.01 2.35
C THR A 55 9.68 1.14 3.34
N ALA A 56 8.77 1.34 4.28
CA ALA A 56 8.91 2.40 5.29
C ALA A 56 10.13 2.21 6.18
N THR A 57 10.43 0.98 6.58
CA THR A 57 11.61 0.65 7.39
C THR A 57 12.90 0.97 6.65
N ILE A 58 12.99 0.60 5.39
CA ILE A 58 14.16 0.90 4.55
C ILE A 58 14.38 2.40 4.44
N ILE A 59 13.32 3.16 4.19
CA ILE A 59 13.38 4.61 4.06
C ILE A 59 13.75 5.25 5.39
N ALA A 60 13.12 4.85 6.49
CA ALA A 60 13.40 5.38 7.82
C ALA A 60 14.87 5.16 8.22
N ASN A 61 15.41 3.97 7.98
CA ASN A 61 16.79 3.66 8.26
C ASN A 61 17.76 4.49 7.39
N SER A 62 17.43 4.71 6.13
CA SER A 62 18.27 5.48 5.21
C SER A 62 18.28 6.96 5.55
N LEU A 63 17.18 7.51 6.04
CA LEU A 63 17.05 8.95 6.37
C LEU A 63 17.34 9.27 7.83
N GLY A 64 17.46 8.27 8.69
CA GLY A 64 17.53 8.49 10.14
C GLY A 64 16.24 9.05 10.74
N ALA A 65 15.11 8.86 10.06
CA ALA A 65 13.80 9.32 10.54
C ALA A 65 13.18 8.31 11.51
N GLY A 66 12.31 8.78 12.40
CA GLY A 66 11.55 7.91 13.30
C GLY A 66 10.51 7.11 12.54
N LEU A 67 10.46 5.80 12.78
CA LEU A 67 9.40 4.94 12.26
C LEU A 67 8.32 4.78 13.33
N MET A 68 7.10 5.20 13.01
CA MET A 68 5.96 5.10 13.92
C MET A 68 5.31 3.73 13.85
N GLU A 69 4.45 3.44 14.82
CA GLU A 69 3.62 2.25 14.79
C GLU A 69 2.80 2.19 13.50
N PRO A 70 2.72 1.02 12.84
CA PRO A 70 1.93 0.89 11.63
C PRO A 70 0.45 1.15 11.87
N ASP A 71 -0.23 1.68 10.86
CA ASP A 71 -1.65 1.99 10.92
C ASP A 71 -2.41 1.19 9.85
N ALA A 72 -3.23 0.24 10.29
CA ALA A 72 -4.03 -0.59 9.40
C ALA A 72 -5.02 0.22 8.56
N ARG A 73 -5.40 1.41 8.99
CA ARG A 73 -6.28 2.30 8.24
C ARG A 73 -5.64 2.81 6.94
N LEU A 74 -4.31 2.70 6.81
CA LEU A 74 -3.56 3.09 5.60
C LEU A 74 -3.39 1.94 4.61
N ARG A 75 -4.00 0.78 4.84
CA ARG A 75 -3.94 -0.35 3.91
C ARG A 75 -4.55 0.01 2.56
N GLU A 76 -4.06 -0.66 1.52
CA GLU A 76 -4.69 -0.72 0.21
C GLU A 76 -6.14 -1.19 0.34
N SER A 77 -6.98 -0.90 -0.67
CA SER A 77 -8.34 -1.41 -0.69
C SER A 77 -8.38 -2.94 -0.67
N HIS A 78 -9.33 -3.49 0.06
CA HIS A 78 -9.65 -4.92 -0.05
C HIS A 78 -10.24 -5.18 -1.43
N VAL A 79 -9.71 -6.14 -2.16
CA VAL A 79 -10.14 -6.42 -3.54
C VAL A 79 -11.09 -7.62 -3.63
N GLY A 80 -11.55 -8.13 -2.50
CA GLY A 80 -12.54 -9.20 -2.44
C GLY A 80 -12.05 -10.47 -3.13
N GLU A 81 -12.91 -11.06 -3.96
CA GLU A 81 -12.62 -12.32 -4.66
C GLU A 81 -11.51 -12.19 -5.71
N TRP A 82 -11.06 -10.99 -6.05
CA TRP A 82 -9.95 -10.82 -6.99
C TRP A 82 -8.56 -10.99 -6.35
N GLN A 83 -8.49 -11.14 -5.03
CA GLN A 83 -7.21 -11.30 -4.35
C GLN A 83 -6.44 -12.50 -4.90
N GLY A 84 -5.22 -12.25 -5.35
CA GLY A 84 -4.34 -13.26 -5.92
C GLY A 84 -4.57 -13.57 -7.40
N LEU A 85 -5.57 -12.96 -8.04
CA LEU A 85 -5.89 -13.21 -9.45
C LEU A 85 -5.09 -12.28 -10.38
N THR A 86 -4.74 -12.81 -11.55
CA THR A 86 -4.22 -12.01 -12.66
C THR A 86 -5.38 -11.41 -13.46
N PRO A 87 -5.14 -10.34 -14.27
CA PRO A 87 -6.18 -9.82 -15.15
C PRO A 87 -6.80 -10.87 -16.09
N SER A 88 -6.00 -11.82 -16.58
CA SER A 88 -6.48 -12.91 -17.43
C SER A 88 -7.45 -13.84 -16.69
N GLN A 89 -7.15 -14.15 -15.44
CA GLN A 89 -8.02 -14.99 -14.59
C GLN A 89 -9.32 -14.25 -14.26
N ILE A 90 -9.25 -12.95 -13.99
CA ILE A 90 -10.44 -12.12 -13.75
C ILE A 90 -11.31 -12.09 -14.99
N GLU A 91 -10.76 -11.87 -16.17
CA GLU A 91 -11.54 -11.82 -17.41
C GLU A 91 -12.23 -13.15 -17.71
N ARG A 92 -11.58 -14.27 -17.38
CA ARG A 92 -12.16 -15.60 -17.54
C ARG A 92 -13.37 -15.83 -16.63
N ASP A 93 -13.29 -15.43 -15.35
CA ASP A 93 -14.30 -15.72 -14.35
C ASP A 93 -15.33 -14.59 -14.20
N TRP A 94 -14.94 -13.35 -14.51
CA TRP A 94 -15.80 -12.15 -14.51
C TRP A 94 -15.66 -11.39 -15.85
N PRO A 95 -16.17 -11.97 -16.96
CA PRO A 95 -16.02 -11.34 -18.29
C PRO A 95 -16.57 -9.90 -18.32
N GLY A 96 -15.76 -8.97 -18.81
CA GLY A 96 -16.15 -7.57 -18.97
C GLY A 96 -16.11 -6.71 -17.71
N TYR A 97 -15.83 -7.28 -16.53
CA TYR A 97 -15.80 -6.50 -15.27
C TYR A 97 -14.69 -5.46 -15.27
N LEU A 98 -13.48 -5.79 -15.73
CA LEU A 98 -12.38 -4.82 -15.77
C LEU A 98 -12.67 -3.65 -16.71
N GLU A 99 -13.22 -3.94 -17.89
CA GLU A 99 -13.56 -2.92 -18.89
C GLU A 99 -14.69 -2.01 -18.39
N SER A 100 -15.73 -2.57 -17.77
CA SER A 100 -16.89 -1.83 -17.28
C SER A 100 -16.70 -1.22 -15.89
N HIS A 101 -15.52 -1.41 -15.27
CA HIS A 101 -15.23 -0.97 -13.89
C HIS A 101 -16.16 -1.57 -12.84
N GLN A 102 -16.71 -2.76 -13.09
CA GLN A 102 -17.45 -3.52 -12.11
C GLN A 102 -16.49 -4.20 -11.13
N ARG A 103 -16.95 -4.45 -9.91
CA ARG A 103 -16.16 -5.01 -8.84
C ARG A 103 -16.78 -6.31 -8.33
N PRO A 104 -15.96 -7.31 -7.91
CA PRO A 104 -16.45 -8.57 -7.37
C PRO A 104 -17.02 -8.40 -5.96
N PRO A 105 -17.73 -9.44 -5.45
CA PRO A 105 -18.10 -9.46 -4.05
C PRO A 105 -16.91 -9.28 -3.10
N GLY A 106 -17.13 -8.56 -2.01
CA GLY A 106 -16.12 -8.33 -1.00
C GLY A 106 -15.12 -7.22 -1.33
N PHE A 107 -15.23 -6.59 -2.49
CA PHE A 107 -14.39 -5.44 -2.83
C PHE A 107 -14.80 -4.24 -1.96
N GLU A 108 -13.82 -3.60 -1.35
CA GLU A 108 -14.06 -2.46 -0.46
C GLU A 108 -14.63 -1.27 -1.23
N SER A 109 -15.62 -0.58 -0.67
CA SER A 109 -16.20 0.63 -1.28
C SER A 109 -15.22 1.80 -1.21
N ASP A 110 -15.32 2.73 -2.16
CA ASP A 110 -14.53 3.96 -2.15
C ASP A 110 -14.79 4.79 -0.88
N GLU A 111 -16.02 4.80 -0.40
CA GLU A 111 -16.41 5.51 0.83
C GLU A 111 -15.67 4.94 2.05
N SER A 112 -15.56 3.62 2.15
CA SER A 112 -14.82 2.95 3.23
C SER A 112 -13.35 3.32 3.20
N ILE A 113 -12.72 3.30 2.02
CA ILE A 113 -11.31 3.67 1.85
C ILE A 113 -11.08 5.11 2.27
N VAL A 114 -11.89 6.04 1.76
CA VAL A 114 -11.77 7.48 2.06
C VAL A 114 -11.94 7.72 3.56
N SER A 115 -12.93 7.11 4.18
CA SER A 115 -13.20 7.27 5.62
C SER A 115 -12.02 6.83 6.49
N ARG A 116 -11.53 5.61 6.29
CA ARG A 116 -10.44 5.10 7.15
C ARG A 116 -9.10 5.80 6.92
N VAL A 117 -8.78 6.15 5.67
CA VAL A 117 -7.54 6.87 5.35
C VAL A 117 -7.61 8.29 5.89
N THR A 118 -8.75 8.97 5.72
CA THR A 118 -8.95 10.33 6.26
C THR A 118 -8.80 10.34 7.78
N ASP A 119 -9.39 9.39 8.49
CA ASP A 119 -9.26 9.29 9.94
C ASP A 119 -7.80 9.14 10.37
N SER A 120 -7.04 8.31 9.67
CA SER A 120 -5.60 8.14 9.93
C SER A 120 -4.84 9.45 9.69
N LEU A 121 -5.07 10.11 8.55
CA LEU A 121 -4.36 11.34 8.21
C LEU A 121 -4.68 12.47 9.20
N VAL A 122 -5.91 12.58 9.67
CA VAL A 122 -6.30 13.57 10.69
C VAL A 122 -5.56 13.31 12.00
N ASP A 123 -5.50 12.06 12.45
CA ASP A 123 -4.80 11.70 13.69
C ASP A 123 -3.30 11.99 13.57
N ILE A 124 -2.69 11.66 12.45
CA ILE A 124 -1.26 11.94 12.20
C ILE A 124 -1.02 13.45 12.18
N ALA A 125 -1.85 14.20 11.47
CA ALA A 125 -1.72 15.66 11.39
C ALA A 125 -1.88 16.31 12.77
N THR A 126 -2.75 15.81 13.62
CA THR A 126 -2.94 16.29 14.98
C THR A 126 -1.71 16.02 15.85
N GLN A 127 -1.10 14.83 15.69
CA GLN A 127 0.08 14.44 16.44
C GLN A 127 1.32 15.26 16.05
N PHE A 128 1.43 15.66 14.79
CA PHE A 128 2.54 16.44 14.26
C PHE A 128 2.08 17.84 13.79
N ALA A 129 1.23 18.48 14.58
CA ALA A 129 0.69 19.80 14.25
C ALA A 129 1.82 20.80 14.01
N GLY A 130 1.80 21.47 12.85
CA GLY A 130 2.83 22.44 12.44
C GLY A 130 4.05 21.81 11.78
N GLY A 131 4.06 20.49 11.63
CA GLY A 131 5.13 19.75 10.95
C GLY A 131 4.81 19.36 9.50
#